data_c74028712689a1374733743d3d161c09
#
_entry.id   c74028712689a1374733743d3d161c09
#
_cell.length_a   1.000
_cell.length_b   1.000
_cell.length_c   1.000
_cell.angle_alpha   90.00
_cell.angle_beta   90.00
_cell.angle_gamma   90.00
#
_symmetry.space_group_name_H-M   'P 1'
#
loop_
_entity.id
_entity.type
_entity.pdbx_description
1 polymer ?
#
loop_
_entity_poly.entity_id
_entity_poly.type
_entity_poly.pdbx_seq_one_letter_code
_entity_poly.pdbx_strand_id
1 'polypeptide(L)'
;EEVDCIIDNTETGSTIIANNLKIVEIVDKSTARLLANKNSLKDPWKKEKISDIKVLLAGAIIARNKIHVFMNAKEENLEKILNVLPALKNPTISKLGGKDSEGWIALNTIIDKADFLPLIPKLKKLAQGIVVNEPRQVLPMELSKLDGCD
;
A
#
# COMPACT_ATOMS: atom_id res chain seq x y z
N GLU A 1 -27.18 31.01 11.14
CA GLU A 1 -26.20 32.14 11.08
C GLU A 1 -25.35 31.88 9.84
N GLU A 2 -25.30 32.88 8.98
CA GLU A 2 -24.42 32.84 7.83
C GLU A 2 -23.05 33.37 8.25
N VAL A 3 -21.98 32.59 7.94
CA VAL A 3 -20.61 32.99 8.19
C VAL A 3 -19.84 32.97 6.87
N ASP A 4 -18.88 33.90 6.73
CA ASP A 4 -18.10 34.03 5.48
C ASP A 4 -16.99 32.98 5.37
N CYS A 5 -16.48 32.46 6.51
CA CYS A 5 -15.47 31.40 6.54
C CYS A 5 -15.56 30.55 7.80
N ILE A 6 -15.04 29.33 7.74
CA ILE A 6 -14.94 28.40 8.85
C ILE A 6 -13.56 27.74 8.89
N ILE A 7 -13.16 27.25 10.05
CA ILE A 7 -12.00 26.35 10.20
C ILE A 7 -12.56 24.96 10.50
N ASP A 8 -12.20 23.98 9.67
CA ASP A 8 -12.69 22.61 9.81
C ASP A 8 -11.60 21.60 9.44
N ASN A 9 -11.74 20.37 9.93
CA ASN A 9 -10.85 19.26 9.57
C ASN A 9 -11.36 18.57 8.30
N THR A 10 -10.46 18.30 7.38
CA THR A 10 -10.79 17.52 6.18
C THR A 10 -9.69 16.53 5.84
N GLU A 11 -10.06 15.33 5.40
CA GLU A 11 -9.14 14.31 4.89
C GLU A 11 -9.30 14.17 3.37
N THR A 12 -10.52 13.90 2.92
CA THR A 12 -10.83 13.65 1.49
C THR A 12 -11.39 14.86 0.75
N GLY A 13 -11.81 15.87 1.48
CA GLY A 13 -12.49 17.05 0.91
C GLY A 13 -13.93 16.82 0.46
N SER A 14 -14.48 15.61 0.62
CA SER A 14 -15.84 15.28 0.15
C SER A 14 -16.92 16.18 0.78
N THR A 15 -16.84 16.44 2.07
CA THR A 15 -17.76 17.35 2.79
C THR A 15 -17.65 18.79 2.28
N ILE A 16 -16.43 19.23 1.96
CA ILE A 16 -16.18 20.57 1.41
C ILE A 16 -16.89 20.72 0.07
N ILE A 17 -16.71 19.74 -0.83
CA ILE A 17 -17.36 19.72 -2.14
C ILE A 17 -18.88 19.65 -2.03
N ALA A 18 -19.42 18.79 -1.14
CA ALA A 18 -20.85 18.61 -0.96
C ALA A 18 -21.56 19.88 -0.44
N ASN A 19 -20.83 20.74 0.28
CA ASN A 19 -21.37 22.01 0.81
C ASN A 19 -20.94 23.23 -0.03
N ASN A 20 -20.42 23.02 -1.25
CA ASN A 20 -19.97 24.11 -2.14
C ASN A 20 -18.93 25.04 -1.51
N LEU A 21 -18.09 24.49 -0.62
CA LEU A 21 -17.02 25.23 0.04
C LEU A 21 -15.73 25.11 -0.74
N LYS A 22 -14.83 26.07 -0.56
CA LYS A 22 -13.49 26.08 -1.14
C LYS A 22 -12.44 26.21 -0.05
N ILE A 23 -11.41 25.39 -0.13
CA ILE A 23 -10.23 25.54 0.74
C ILE A 23 -9.52 26.85 0.35
N VAL A 24 -9.44 27.78 1.29
CA VAL A 24 -8.71 29.05 1.13
C VAL A 24 -7.26 28.85 1.53
N GLU A 25 -7.02 28.20 2.68
CA GLU A 25 -5.68 27.95 3.22
C GLU A 25 -5.67 26.70 4.10
N ILE A 26 -4.55 26.00 4.14
CA ILE A 26 -4.30 24.90 5.07
C ILE A 26 -3.60 25.47 6.30
N VAL A 27 -4.34 25.59 7.38
CA VAL A 27 -3.86 26.19 8.64
C VAL A 27 -2.89 25.27 9.37
N ASP A 28 -3.20 23.94 9.40
CA ASP A 28 -2.38 22.93 10.08
C ASP A 28 -2.60 21.55 9.47
N LYS A 29 -1.69 20.62 9.77
CA LYS A 29 -1.81 19.19 9.40
C LYS A 29 -1.79 18.33 10.66
N SER A 30 -2.84 17.55 10.86
CA SER A 30 -2.99 16.63 11.97
C SER A 30 -2.87 15.18 11.53
N THR A 31 -2.32 14.34 12.39
CA THR A 31 -2.21 12.89 12.15
C THR A 31 -2.78 12.11 13.33
N ALA A 32 -3.49 11.01 13.05
CA ALA A 32 -3.92 10.09 14.08
C ALA A 32 -2.70 9.42 14.75
N ARG A 33 -2.73 9.29 16.07
CA ARG A 33 -1.67 8.66 16.87
C ARG A 33 -2.24 7.55 17.74
N LEU A 34 -1.54 6.40 17.80
CA LEU A 34 -1.83 5.35 18.78
C LEU A 34 -1.13 5.69 20.08
N LEU A 35 -1.90 5.99 21.13
CA LEU A 35 -1.39 6.34 22.45
C LEU A 35 -1.59 5.19 23.43
N ALA A 36 -0.64 4.95 24.30
CA ALA A 36 -0.72 3.96 25.34
C ALA A 36 -0.25 4.52 26.70
N ASN A 37 -0.85 4.02 27.78
CA ASN A 37 -0.41 4.35 29.13
C ASN A 37 0.97 3.73 29.41
N LYS A 38 1.90 4.53 29.95
CA LYS A 38 3.27 4.09 30.29
C LYS A 38 3.30 2.86 31.21
N ASN A 39 2.36 2.76 32.15
CA ASN A 39 2.29 1.60 33.05
C ASN A 39 1.81 0.34 32.34
N SER A 40 0.95 0.46 31.33
CA SER A 40 0.52 -0.68 30.51
C SER A 40 1.67 -1.25 29.67
N LEU A 41 2.65 -0.44 29.30
CA LEU A 41 3.84 -0.91 28.56
C LEU A 41 4.83 -1.71 29.43
N LYS A 42 4.69 -1.67 30.76
CA LYS A 42 5.48 -2.48 31.70
C LYS A 42 4.91 -3.88 31.89
N ASP A 43 3.64 -4.08 31.61
CA ASP A 43 2.95 -5.37 31.65
C ASP A 43 3.21 -6.13 30.35
N PRO A 44 3.86 -7.30 30.37
CA PRO A 44 4.24 -8.04 29.16
C PRO A 44 3.05 -8.37 28.28
N TRP A 45 1.92 -8.80 28.84
CA TRP A 45 0.73 -9.17 28.10
C TRP A 45 0.11 -7.94 27.40
N LYS A 46 -0.03 -6.82 28.13
CA LYS A 46 -0.57 -5.58 27.53
C LYS A 46 0.34 -5.02 26.46
N LYS A 47 1.65 -5.05 26.68
CA LYS A 47 2.65 -4.62 25.69
C LYS A 47 2.54 -5.43 24.41
N GLU A 48 2.39 -6.76 24.51
CA GLU A 48 2.18 -7.63 23.36
C GLU A 48 0.89 -7.26 22.60
N LYS A 49 -0.25 -7.09 23.30
CA LYS A 49 -1.51 -6.71 22.67
C LYS A 49 -1.47 -5.34 21.98
N ILE A 50 -0.79 -4.37 22.58
CA ILE A 50 -0.57 -3.05 21.96
C ILE A 50 0.27 -3.21 20.70
N SER A 51 1.31 -4.07 20.72
CA SER A 51 2.13 -4.37 19.56
C SER A 51 1.32 -5.01 18.43
N ASP A 52 0.46 -5.99 18.75
CA ASP A 52 -0.43 -6.65 17.79
C ASP A 52 -1.33 -5.61 17.08
N ILE A 53 -1.96 -4.73 17.86
CA ILE A 53 -2.80 -3.65 17.32
C ILE A 53 -1.99 -2.71 16.43
N LYS A 54 -0.77 -2.32 16.86
CA LYS A 54 0.14 -1.47 16.09
C LYS A 54 0.44 -2.09 14.72
N VAL A 55 0.76 -3.39 14.69
CA VAL A 55 1.05 -4.12 13.45
C VAL A 55 -0.14 -4.14 12.50
N LEU A 56 -1.33 -4.45 13.03
CA LEU A 56 -2.55 -4.51 12.22
C LEU A 56 -2.91 -3.14 11.61
N LEU A 57 -2.84 -2.09 12.42
CA LEU A 57 -3.09 -0.72 11.95
C LEU A 57 -2.05 -0.27 10.92
N ALA A 58 -0.77 -0.52 11.19
CA ALA A 58 0.30 -0.21 10.24
C ALA A 58 0.14 -0.96 8.93
N GLY A 59 -0.24 -2.25 8.98
CA GLY A 59 -0.51 -3.05 7.80
C GLY A 59 -1.63 -2.48 6.92
N ALA A 60 -2.69 -1.98 7.53
CA ALA A 60 -3.78 -1.32 6.82
C ALA A 60 -3.36 0.02 6.19
N ILE A 61 -2.56 0.82 6.91
CA ILE A 61 -2.04 2.10 6.41
C ILE A 61 -1.08 1.87 5.23
N ILE A 62 -0.16 0.92 5.35
CA ILE A 62 0.77 0.56 4.28
C ILE A 62 0.01 0.11 3.03
N ALA A 63 -1.03 -0.72 3.22
CA ALA A 63 -1.81 -1.28 2.12
C ALA A 63 -2.54 -0.21 1.29
N ARG A 64 -2.91 0.93 1.86
CA ARG A 64 -3.61 2.02 1.15
C ARG A 64 -2.90 2.49 -0.12
N ASN A 65 -1.57 2.47 -0.10
CA ASN A 65 -0.73 2.93 -1.20
C ASN A 65 -0.12 1.78 -2.01
N LYS A 66 -0.53 0.53 -1.76
CA LYS A 66 0.00 -0.65 -2.42
C LYS A 66 -1.04 -1.33 -3.29
N ILE A 67 -0.57 -2.01 -4.30
CA ILE A 67 -1.34 -2.94 -5.11
C ILE A 67 -0.57 -4.25 -5.25
N HIS A 68 -1.31 -5.33 -5.35
CA HIS A 68 -0.81 -6.66 -5.64
C HIS A 68 -1.06 -6.97 -7.11
N VAL A 69 -0.01 -7.21 -7.85
CA VAL A 69 -0.04 -7.45 -9.29
C VAL A 69 0.34 -8.90 -9.56
N PHE A 70 -0.56 -9.60 -10.24
CA PHE A 70 -0.31 -10.91 -10.82
C PHE A 70 -0.15 -10.76 -12.33
N MET A 71 0.73 -11.55 -12.92
CA MET A 71 0.86 -11.61 -14.37
C MET A 71 1.47 -12.93 -14.80
N ASN A 72 1.13 -13.37 -16.01
CA ASN A 72 1.79 -14.48 -16.67
C ASN A 72 2.72 -13.94 -17.75
N ALA A 73 3.90 -14.54 -17.89
CA ALA A 73 4.87 -14.14 -18.89
C ALA A 73 5.62 -15.35 -19.42
N LYS A 74 6.25 -15.18 -20.60
CA LYS A 74 7.24 -16.15 -21.06
C LYS A 74 8.51 -15.98 -20.26
N GLU A 75 9.19 -17.08 -19.96
CA GLU A 75 10.43 -17.12 -19.20
C GLU A 75 11.52 -16.24 -19.85
N GLU A 76 11.56 -16.17 -21.18
CA GLU A 76 12.45 -15.29 -21.96
C GLU A 76 12.28 -13.79 -21.69
N ASN A 77 11.11 -13.38 -21.18
CA ASN A 77 10.81 -11.99 -20.85
C ASN A 77 11.08 -11.63 -19.38
N LEU A 78 11.48 -12.61 -18.56
CA LEU A 78 11.65 -12.43 -17.12
C LEU A 78 12.61 -11.29 -16.79
N GLU A 79 13.80 -11.28 -17.38
CA GLU A 79 14.79 -10.23 -17.11
C GLU A 79 14.29 -8.84 -17.51
N LYS A 80 13.56 -8.74 -18.64
CA LYS A 80 12.99 -7.47 -19.10
C LYS A 80 11.93 -6.97 -18.14
N ILE A 81 11.12 -7.88 -17.57
CA ILE A 81 10.10 -7.55 -16.58
C ILE A 81 10.76 -7.10 -15.27
N LEU A 82 11.79 -7.82 -14.80
CA LEU A 82 12.51 -7.45 -13.57
C LEU A 82 13.16 -6.07 -13.68
N ASN A 83 13.69 -5.71 -14.86
CA ASN A 83 14.30 -4.40 -15.11
C ASN A 83 13.27 -3.24 -15.16
N VAL A 84 12.00 -3.55 -15.39
CA VAL A 84 10.92 -2.55 -15.47
C VAL A 84 10.23 -2.38 -14.12
N LEU A 85 10.14 -3.45 -13.32
CA LEU A 85 9.49 -3.41 -12.01
C LEU A 85 10.29 -2.54 -11.03
N PRO A 86 9.60 -1.69 -10.22
CA PRO A 86 10.28 -0.94 -9.18
C PRO A 86 10.99 -1.87 -8.20
N ALA A 87 12.22 -1.54 -7.84
CA ALA A 87 13.17 -2.38 -7.09
C ALA A 87 12.79 -2.65 -5.62
N LEU A 88 11.52 -2.67 -5.25
CA LEU A 88 11.12 -2.84 -3.85
C LEU A 88 11.30 -4.25 -3.30
N LYS A 89 11.23 -5.29 -4.12
CA LYS A 89 11.61 -6.70 -3.82
C LYS A 89 11.49 -7.54 -5.09
N ASN A 90 12.27 -8.61 -5.17
CA ASN A 90 12.12 -9.62 -6.20
C ASN A 90 10.68 -10.17 -6.19
N PRO A 91 10.00 -10.26 -7.32
CA PRO A 91 8.69 -10.87 -7.40
C PRO A 91 8.78 -12.37 -7.07
N THR A 92 7.69 -12.93 -6.55
CA THR A 92 7.56 -14.37 -6.48
C THR A 92 7.33 -14.92 -7.87
N ILE A 93 8.09 -15.93 -8.28
CA ILE A 93 8.03 -16.53 -9.59
C ILE A 93 7.64 -18.00 -9.43
N SER A 94 6.67 -18.46 -10.20
CA SER A 94 6.23 -19.85 -10.22
C SER A 94 6.08 -20.33 -11.65
N LYS A 95 6.44 -21.60 -11.93
CA LYS A 95 6.18 -22.20 -13.23
C LYS A 95 4.67 -22.48 -13.37
N LEU A 96 4.10 -22.24 -14.54
CA LEU A 96 2.73 -22.60 -14.83
C LEU A 96 2.63 -24.10 -15.07
N GLY A 97 1.56 -24.73 -14.54
CA GLY A 97 1.26 -26.14 -14.79
C GLY A 97 0.32 -26.29 -16.00
N GLY A 98 0.44 -27.43 -16.71
CA GLY A 98 -0.41 -27.79 -17.83
C GLY A 98 0.36 -28.14 -19.11
N LYS A 99 -0.30 -28.81 -20.05
CA LYS A 99 0.36 -29.31 -21.27
C LYS A 99 0.88 -28.21 -22.21
N ASP A 100 0.22 -27.03 -22.18
CA ASP A 100 0.56 -25.88 -23.06
C ASP A 100 1.26 -24.75 -22.32
N SER A 101 1.80 -25.03 -21.13
CA SER A 101 2.43 -24.01 -20.27
C SER A 101 3.96 -24.03 -20.29
N GLU A 102 4.57 -24.81 -21.18
CA GLU A 102 6.02 -24.87 -21.30
C GLU A 102 6.59 -23.49 -21.65
N GLY A 103 7.61 -23.05 -20.88
CA GLY A 103 8.21 -21.73 -21.01
C GLY A 103 7.37 -20.57 -20.47
N TRP A 104 6.26 -20.85 -19.76
CA TRP A 104 5.43 -19.84 -19.09
C TRP A 104 5.64 -19.83 -17.59
N ILE A 105 5.68 -18.62 -17.04
CA ILE A 105 5.81 -18.35 -15.60
C ILE A 105 4.72 -17.41 -15.14
N ALA A 106 4.30 -17.59 -13.89
CA ALA A 106 3.49 -16.64 -13.15
C ALA A 106 4.37 -15.80 -12.25
N LEU A 107 4.16 -14.50 -12.26
CA LEU A 107 4.82 -13.56 -11.38
C LEU A 107 3.76 -12.89 -10.50
N ASN A 108 4.10 -12.70 -9.22
CA ASN A 108 3.31 -11.85 -8.35
C ASN A 108 4.21 -10.92 -7.54
N THR A 109 3.77 -9.70 -7.35
CA THR A 109 4.52 -8.67 -6.62
C THR A 109 3.59 -7.63 -6.03
N ILE A 110 4.09 -6.92 -5.01
CA ILE A 110 3.42 -5.75 -4.44
C ILE A 110 4.23 -4.52 -4.81
N ILE A 111 3.56 -3.53 -5.39
CA ILE A 111 4.17 -2.25 -5.80
C ILE A 111 3.35 -1.08 -5.29
N ASP A 112 3.90 0.12 -5.36
CA ASP A 112 3.15 1.34 -5.08
C ASP A 112 2.11 1.63 -6.15
N LYS A 113 0.92 2.10 -5.76
CA LYS A 113 -0.15 2.47 -6.70
C LYS A 113 0.31 3.51 -7.71
N ALA A 114 1.13 4.46 -7.26
CA ALA A 114 1.67 5.53 -8.11
C ALA A 114 2.55 5.01 -9.25
N ASP A 115 3.26 3.90 -9.02
CA ASP A 115 4.18 3.34 -10.00
C ASP A 115 3.46 2.49 -11.05
N PHE A 116 2.25 2.01 -10.78
CA PHE A 116 1.58 1.03 -11.63
C PHE A 116 1.17 1.58 -12.99
N LEU A 117 0.50 2.74 -13.02
CA LEU A 117 0.01 3.31 -14.28
C LEU A 117 1.13 3.54 -15.30
N PRO A 118 2.31 4.09 -14.92
CA PRO A 118 3.45 4.21 -15.84
C PRO A 118 4.03 2.87 -16.32
N LEU A 119 3.79 1.78 -15.58
CA LEU A 119 4.29 0.44 -15.93
C LEU A 119 3.42 -0.29 -16.96
N ILE A 120 2.11 -0.01 -17.00
CA ILE A 120 1.16 -0.74 -17.86
C ILE A 120 1.62 -0.80 -19.34
N PRO A 121 2.03 0.30 -20.00
CA PRO A 121 2.43 0.25 -21.41
C PRO A 121 3.64 -0.65 -21.67
N LYS A 122 4.52 -0.82 -20.68
CA LYS A 122 5.71 -1.68 -20.76
C LYS A 122 5.33 -3.13 -20.49
N LEU A 123 4.58 -3.37 -19.42
CA LEU A 123 4.18 -4.72 -19.00
C LEU A 123 3.28 -5.42 -20.02
N LYS A 124 2.34 -4.71 -20.65
CA LYS A 124 1.43 -5.30 -21.65
C LYS A 124 2.13 -5.88 -22.88
N LYS A 125 3.39 -5.48 -23.14
CA LYS A 125 4.21 -6.03 -24.23
C LYS A 125 4.98 -7.28 -23.81
N LEU A 126 5.16 -7.49 -22.51
CA LEU A 126 6.03 -8.53 -21.94
C LEU A 126 5.26 -9.61 -21.21
N ALA A 127 4.05 -9.29 -20.75
CA ALA A 127 3.22 -10.16 -19.91
C ALA A 127 1.76 -10.18 -20.40
N GLN A 128 1.04 -11.23 -19.96
CA GLN A 128 -0.38 -11.44 -20.22
C GLN A 128 -1.12 -11.70 -18.92
N GLY A 129 -2.45 -11.60 -18.94
CA GLY A 129 -3.29 -11.90 -17.79
C GLY A 129 -2.94 -11.05 -16.57
N ILE A 130 -2.65 -9.76 -16.77
CA ILE A 130 -2.30 -8.87 -15.66
C ILE A 130 -3.55 -8.61 -14.82
N VAL A 131 -3.51 -9.08 -13.57
CA VAL A 131 -4.58 -8.88 -12.58
C VAL A 131 -4.05 -8.00 -11.46
N VAL A 132 -4.84 -7.02 -11.06
CA VAL A 132 -4.48 -6.06 -10.01
C VAL A 132 -5.50 -6.11 -8.90
N ASN A 133 -5.03 -6.32 -7.67
CA ASN A 133 -5.85 -6.33 -6.47
C ASN A 133 -5.33 -5.31 -5.46
N GLU A 134 -6.24 -4.65 -4.76
CA GLU A 134 -5.91 -3.83 -3.61
C GLU A 134 -5.85 -4.70 -2.35
N PRO A 135 -4.67 -4.87 -1.74
CA PRO A 135 -4.56 -5.64 -0.51
C PRO A 135 -5.23 -4.88 0.63
N ARG A 136 -5.97 -5.58 1.50
CA ARG A 136 -6.54 -4.98 2.72
C ARG A 136 -5.47 -4.64 3.75
N GLN A 137 -4.41 -5.47 3.80
CA GLN A 137 -3.30 -5.31 4.72
C GLN A 137 -2.01 -5.78 4.06
N VAL A 138 -0.92 -5.07 4.36
CA VAL A 138 0.45 -5.47 4.02
C VAL A 138 1.25 -5.40 5.31
N LEU A 139 1.43 -6.54 5.98
CA LEU A 139 2.13 -6.58 7.26
C LEU A 139 3.63 -6.38 7.05
N PRO A 140 4.26 -5.45 7.76
CA PRO A 140 5.70 -5.23 7.68
C PRO A 140 6.46 -6.41 8.30
N MET A 141 7.54 -6.85 7.65
CA MET A 141 8.39 -7.92 8.19
C MET A 141 9.22 -7.45 9.39
N GLU A 142 9.50 -6.16 9.51
CA GLU A 142 10.27 -5.55 10.58
C GLU A 142 9.45 -4.43 11.24
N LEU A 143 9.09 -4.64 12.49
CA LEU A 143 8.36 -3.65 13.31
C LEU A 143 9.20 -2.42 13.67
N SER A 144 10.52 -2.57 13.71
CA SER A 144 11.47 -1.49 14.04
C SER A 144 11.42 -0.29 13.09
N LYS A 145 10.94 -0.49 11.86
CA LYS A 145 10.75 0.62 10.91
C LYS A 145 9.48 1.45 11.15
N LEU A 146 8.64 1.02 12.10
CA LEU A 146 7.43 1.76 12.50
C LEU A 146 7.68 2.69 13.71
N ASP A 147 8.86 2.66 14.28
CA ASP A 147 9.23 3.43 15.48
C ASP A 147 9.70 4.87 15.18
N GLY A 148 9.41 5.38 13.98
CA GLY A 148 9.70 6.76 13.58
C GLY A 148 8.82 7.80 14.26
N CYS A 149 8.75 7.78 15.58
CA CYS A 149 8.17 8.82 16.43
C CYS A 149 8.98 8.87 17.74
N ASP A 150 10.12 9.52 17.67
CA ASP A 150 10.72 10.20 18.81
C ASP A 150 10.10 11.60 18.95
#